data_7168229acfab323e459d77004a8dfd05
#
_entry.id   7168229acfab323e459d77004a8dfd05
#
_cell.length_a   1.000
_cell.length_b   1.000
_cell.length_c   1.000
_cell.angle_alpha   90.00
_cell.angle_beta   90.00
_cell.angle_gamma   90.00
#
_symmetry.space_group_name_H-M   'P 1'
#
loop_
_entity.id
_entity.type
_entity.pdbx_description
1 polymer ?
#
loop_
_entity_poly.entity_id
_entity_poly.type
_entity_poly.pdbx_seq_one_letter_code
_entity_poly.pdbx_strand_id
1 'polypeptide(L)'
;MLATTTSVDTPDDDLDLALEWAKINLEEQRVCNPDLGCGFVAGWGTSGTSFRPGFGWFFGGDAAMNTLAMDVTGQWDLVAEDLRFLARYQRDDGKIPHEVSQAAAHLDWFEAFPYPYYHADTTPWWMTAVWQYWKASGDEDFLREIWPAFIRAWEWCLSVETDGDGIIENTTGGLAAVEVGEIGAGVHQDVYLASVWTAALHGVPDMARAVGDTAVEARAVALRDLARGTLNEAYWSSDRGFHAFALLRSGGTNDDLTVCPAAGLMFGLFDEGPAEGTLRHLAADEVSTDWGARMLSSSSDLYDPLQYNSGTVWPFVTGFVSLGQYRYRRPWSGLHLMDAVKQMTFDWSLGRHPELLSGAFYTPLDETVPHQFFASSMLPTPLIRGLVGWEPDAPNAAATLAPQIPADWDRMAVRRLWVGDTRVEAVIEREAGVTRVILGSEGPPIELAYVASLPLGSRNATVRVDGEAHAVEAESSPHDLRLPVELTLEGAEHRIEIEWTGGLSVVPPRIGLEPGQTSSGLRIVNFDREDGAWRLSVEGEGGRSYRVRLIGQPVTIQKTVFSSEGADRTSAGARVAYQQDDVTDLELRLPAEETMRRLMTVYLE
;
A
#
# COMPACT_ATOMS: atom_id res chain seq x y z
N MET A 1 13.69 -17.91 11.66
CA MET A 1 13.04 -16.90 10.82
C MET A 1 13.55 -15.48 11.14
N LEU A 2 13.30 -14.84 12.31
CA LEU A 2 13.66 -13.43 12.56
C LEU A 2 15.14 -13.08 12.30
N ALA A 3 16.08 -13.98 12.62
CA ALA A 3 17.50 -13.75 12.40
C ALA A 3 17.93 -13.73 10.92
N THR A 4 17.09 -14.20 10.00
CA THR A 4 17.39 -14.31 8.56
C THR A 4 16.55 -13.39 7.68
N THR A 5 15.49 -12.82 8.20
CA THR A 5 14.57 -11.94 7.49
C THR A 5 14.92 -10.46 7.66
N THR A 6 14.38 -9.60 6.80
CA THR A 6 14.56 -8.14 6.86
C THR A 6 14.21 -7.58 8.23
N SER A 7 15.02 -6.66 8.75
CA SER A 7 14.77 -5.95 9.99
C SER A 7 15.06 -4.46 9.84
N VAL A 8 14.35 -3.66 10.59
CA VAL A 8 14.56 -2.20 10.70
C VAL A 8 15.03 -1.83 12.11
N ASP A 9 15.64 -0.67 12.24
CA ASP A 9 16.06 -0.04 13.48
C ASP A 9 15.80 1.46 13.31
N THR A 10 14.71 1.92 13.91
CA THR A 10 14.16 3.27 13.74
C THR A 10 14.00 3.98 15.08
N PRO A 11 13.73 5.27 15.13
CA PRO A 11 13.37 5.97 16.37
C PRO A 11 12.01 5.57 16.96
N ASP A 12 11.26 4.67 16.32
CA ASP A 12 9.96 4.15 16.76
C ASP A 12 10.09 2.66 17.12
N ASP A 13 10.47 2.38 18.38
CA ASP A 13 10.67 1.01 18.90
C ASP A 13 9.40 0.14 18.73
N ASP A 14 8.21 0.73 18.79
CA ASP A 14 6.94 0.02 18.59
C ASP A 14 6.76 -0.42 17.13
N LEU A 15 7.24 0.37 16.17
CA LEU A 15 7.23 -0.02 14.76
C LEU A 15 8.17 -1.18 14.48
N ASP A 16 9.37 -1.14 15.06
CA ASP A 16 10.36 -2.21 14.93
C ASP A 16 9.83 -3.52 15.51
N LEU A 17 9.23 -3.47 16.71
CA LEU A 17 8.61 -4.63 17.35
C LEU A 17 7.38 -5.14 16.60
N ALA A 18 6.55 -4.25 16.06
CA ALA A 18 5.38 -4.63 15.28
C ALA A 18 5.77 -5.35 13.97
N LEU A 19 6.88 -4.95 13.32
CA LEU A 19 7.42 -5.68 12.16
C LEU A 19 7.82 -7.12 12.55
N GLU A 20 8.46 -7.32 13.70
CA GLU A 20 8.83 -8.66 14.17
C GLU A 20 7.57 -9.53 14.39
N TRP A 21 6.52 -8.98 15.02
CA TRP A 21 5.24 -9.67 15.19
C TRP A 21 4.56 -9.98 13.85
N ALA A 22 4.55 -9.03 12.91
CA ALA A 22 3.96 -9.26 11.59
C ALA A 22 4.63 -10.42 10.86
N LYS A 23 5.97 -10.51 10.87
CA LYS A 23 6.72 -11.63 10.28
C LYS A 23 6.37 -12.98 10.94
N ILE A 24 6.23 -13.02 12.26
CA ILE A 24 5.78 -14.22 12.99
C ILE A 24 4.37 -14.60 12.53
N ASN A 25 3.46 -13.63 12.45
CA ASN A 25 2.08 -13.86 12.01
C ASN A 25 2.02 -14.45 10.61
N LEU A 26 2.84 -13.96 9.67
CA LEU A 26 2.89 -14.49 8.31
C LEU A 26 3.31 -15.97 8.30
N GLU A 27 4.29 -16.36 9.09
CA GLU A 27 4.74 -17.77 9.18
C GLU A 27 3.70 -18.68 9.85
N GLU A 28 2.98 -18.17 10.86
CA GLU A 28 1.96 -18.94 11.59
C GLU A 28 0.73 -19.31 10.76
N GLN A 29 0.49 -18.62 9.62
CA GLN A 29 -0.60 -18.97 8.72
C GLN A 29 -0.29 -20.17 7.83
N ARG A 30 0.95 -20.64 7.80
CA ARG A 30 1.30 -21.87 7.09
C ARG A 30 0.71 -23.09 7.78
N VAL A 31 -0.14 -23.82 7.07
CA VAL A 31 -0.76 -25.06 7.51
C VAL A 31 -0.40 -26.20 6.57
N CYS A 32 -0.08 -27.35 7.14
CA CYS A 32 0.12 -28.58 6.38
C CYS A 32 -1.01 -29.57 6.67
N ASN A 33 -1.82 -29.85 5.67
CA ASN A 33 -2.84 -30.88 5.71
C ASN A 33 -2.26 -32.16 5.07
N PRO A 34 -2.30 -33.33 5.75
CA PRO A 34 -1.69 -34.56 5.24
C PRO A 34 -2.22 -35.00 3.87
N ASP A 35 -3.47 -34.71 3.56
CA ASP A 35 -4.14 -35.14 2.34
C ASP A 35 -4.10 -34.09 1.21
N LEU A 36 -3.90 -32.82 1.57
CA LEU A 36 -3.94 -31.70 0.62
C LEU A 36 -2.56 -31.10 0.33
N GLY A 37 -1.67 -31.08 1.31
CA GLY A 37 -0.38 -30.39 1.23
C GLY A 37 -0.28 -29.18 2.15
N CYS A 38 0.73 -28.34 1.93
CA CYS A 38 0.99 -27.14 2.73
C CYS A 38 0.65 -25.89 1.93
N GLY A 39 -0.02 -24.94 2.57
CA GLY A 39 -0.40 -23.64 2.02
C GLY A 39 -0.75 -22.67 3.14
N PHE A 40 -1.22 -21.48 2.81
CA PHE A 40 -1.61 -20.46 3.77
C PHE A 40 -3.12 -20.46 4.03
N VAL A 41 -3.48 -20.40 5.31
CA VAL A 41 -4.86 -20.14 5.72
C VAL A 41 -5.08 -18.63 5.89
N ALA A 42 -6.32 -18.15 5.72
CA ALA A 42 -6.62 -16.72 5.78
C ALA A 42 -6.60 -16.16 7.20
N GLY A 43 -6.86 -16.97 8.22
CA GLY A 43 -6.87 -16.46 9.59
C GLY A 43 -7.15 -17.51 10.64
N TRP A 44 -6.96 -17.12 11.90
CA TRP A 44 -7.18 -17.96 13.08
C TRP A 44 -8.19 -17.35 14.04
N GLY A 45 -8.91 -18.21 14.71
CA GLY A 45 -9.95 -17.85 15.65
C GLY A 45 -11.34 -17.92 15.02
N THR A 46 -12.36 -17.85 15.87
CA THR A 46 -13.73 -17.85 15.42
C THR A 46 -14.15 -16.44 15.01
N SER A 47 -14.84 -16.31 13.90
CA SER A 47 -15.48 -15.07 13.50
C SER A 47 -16.77 -14.84 14.34
N GLY A 48 -16.60 -14.55 15.63
CA GLY A 48 -17.66 -14.17 16.55
C GLY A 48 -18.89 -15.08 16.54
N THR A 49 -20.05 -14.49 16.24
CA THR A 49 -21.34 -15.21 16.15
C THR A 49 -21.61 -15.87 14.82
N SER A 50 -20.72 -15.70 13.83
CA SER A 50 -20.83 -16.41 12.55
C SER A 50 -20.62 -17.91 12.78
N PHE A 51 -21.47 -18.72 12.16
CA PHE A 51 -21.35 -20.18 12.21
C PHE A 51 -20.24 -20.71 11.30
N ARG A 52 -19.43 -19.84 10.66
CA ARG A 52 -18.27 -20.24 9.88
C ARG A 52 -17.21 -20.81 10.81
N PRO A 53 -16.49 -21.89 10.43
CA PRO A 53 -15.40 -22.46 11.22
C PRO A 53 -14.16 -21.54 11.34
N GLY A 54 -14.29 -20.27 11.04
CA GLY A 54 -13.22 -19.30 10.93
C GLY A 54 -12.58 -19.37 9.55
N PHE A 55 -11.52 -18.58 9.35
CA PHE A 55 -10.76 -18.55 8.10
C PHE A 55 -9.57 -19.53 8.09
N GLY A 56 -9.67 -20.64 8.85
CA GLY A 56 -8.66 -21.71 8.90
C GLY A 56 -8.64 -22.61 7.66
N TRP A 57 -9.17 -22.14 6.52
CA TRP A 57 -9.06 -22.76 5.20
C TRP A 57 -7.94 -22.09 4.39
N PHE A 58 -7.51 -22.72 3.32
CA PHE A 58 -6.57 -22.10 2.39
C PHE A 58 -7.34 -21.12 1.48
N PHE A 59 -6.88 -19.86 1.44
CA PHE A 59 -7.50 -18.81 0.63
C PHE A 59 -6.49 -18.26 -0.38
N GLY A 60 -6.76 -18.46 -1.68
CA GLY A 60 -5.82 -18.13 -2.72
C GLY A 60 -5.60 -16.62 -2.91
N GLY A 61 -6.66 -15.80 -2.76
CA GLY A 61 -6.54 -14.34 -2.85
C GLY A 61 -5.73 -13.76 -1.69
N ASP A 62 -6.11 -14.14 -0.46
CA ASP A 62 -5.39 -13.74 0.76
C ASP A 62 -3.92 -14.15 0.71
N ALA A 63 -3.64 -15.41 0.37
CA ALA A 63 -2.28 -15.91 0.25
C ALA A 63 -1.47 -15.09 -0.75
N ALA A 64 -1.98 -14.89 -1.96
CA ALA A 64 -1.27 -14.16 -3.02
C ALA A 64 -0.95 -12.70 -2.63
N MET A 65 -1.87 -11.98 -1.99
CA MET A 65 -1.62 -10.61 -1.52
C MET A 65 -0.52 -10.54 -0.45
N ASN A 66 -0.47 -11.55 0.42
CA ASN A 66 0.49 -11.59 1.52
C ASN A 66 1.91 -11.88 1.08
N THR A 67 2.09 -12.52 -0.10
CA THR A 67 3.42 -12.74 -0.66
C THR A 67 4.17 -11.43 -0.89
N LEU A 68 3.49 -10.31 -1.15
CA LEU A 68 4.12 -9.00 -1.33
C LEU A 68 4.96 -8.56 -0.11
N ALA A 69 4.50 -8.91 1.11
CA ALA A 69 5.24 -8.69 2.35
C ALA A 69 6.38 -9.71 2.50
N MET A 70 6.09 -10.99 2.18
CA MET A 70 7.04 -12.09 2.37
C MET A 70 8.21 -11.99 1.39
N ASP A 71 7.98 -11.53 0.17
CA ASP A 71 9.02 -11.33 -0.85
C ASP A 71 10.07 -10.31 -0.40
N VAL A 72 9.64 -9.19 0.22
CA VAL A 72 10.54 -8.14 0.69
C VAL A 72 11.10 -8.39 2.08
N THR A 73 10.56 -9.37 2.82
CA THR A 73 11.12 -9.82 4.10
C THR A 73 12.02 -11.05 3.96
N GLY A 74 12.07 -11.68 2.78
CA GLY A 74 12.96 -12.82 2.48
C GLY A 74 12.41 -14.17 2.94
N GLN A 75 11.08 -14.36 2.97
CA GLN A 75 10.41 -15.61 3.35
C GLN A 75 10.03 -16.46 2.12
N TRP A 76 10.90 -16.53 1.14
CA TRP A 76 10.67 -17.04 -0.22
C TRP A 76 10.27 -18.51 -0.31
N ASP A 77 10.84 -19.37 0.54
CA ASP A 77 10.50 -20.81 0.55
C ASP A 77 9.00 -21.02 0.81
N LEU A 78 8.42 -20.21 1.70
CA LEU A 78 7.01 -20.26 2.04
C LEU A 78 6.13 -19.76 0.90
N VAL A 79 6.56 -18.71 0.21
CA VAL A 79 5.88 -18.18 -0.99
C VAL A 79 5.85 -19.21 -2.10
N ALA A 80 6.99 -19.79 -2.45
CA ALA A 80 7.09 -20.81 -3.50
C ALA A 80 6.24 -22.05 -3.20
N GLU A 81 6.21 -22.47 -1.93
CA GLU A 81 5.39 -23.61 -1.49
C GLU A 81 3.90 -23.34 -1.72
N ASP A 82 3.42 -22.15 -1.31
CA ASP A 82 2.01 -21.79 -1.45
C ASP A 82 1.57 -21.57 -2.90
N LEU A 83 2.41 -20.90 -3.71
CA LEU A 83 2.12 -20.72 -5.14
C LEU A 83 1.99 -22.07 -5.87
N ARG A 84 2.82 -23.07 -5.52
CA ARG A 84 2.69 -24.45 -6.01
C ARG A 84 1.46 -25.15 -5.50
N PHE A 85 1.10 -24.92 -4.23
CA PHE A 85 -0.12 -25.46 -3.62
C PHE A 85 -1.35 -24.98 -4.37
N LEU A 86 -1.50 -23.69 -4.60
CA LEU A 86 -2.64 -23.11 -5.32
C LEU A 86 -2.70 -23.61 -6.78
N ALA A 87 -1.56 -23.68 -7.48
CA ALA A 87 -1.49 -24.22 -8.84
C ALA A 87 -1.94 -25.69 -8.95
N ARG A 88 -1.75 -26.50 -7.90
CA ARG A 88 -2.21 -27.90 -7.86
C ARG A 88 -3.74 -28.01 -7.93
N TYR A 89 -4.45 -27.03 -7.34
CA TYR A 89 -5.91 -26.98 -7.29
C TYR A 89 -6.51 -26.04 -8.35
N GLN A 90 -5.70 -25.63 -9.33
CA GLN A 90 -6.17 -24.84 -10.47
C GLN A 90 -7.26 -25.60 -11.23
N ARG A 91 -8.38 -24.94 -11.54
CA ARG A 91 -9.46 -25.50 -12.35
C ARG A 91 -8.99 -25.79 -13.78
N ASP A 92 -9.66 -26.71 -14.49
CA ASP A 92 -9.24 -27.15 -15.84
C ASP A 92 -9.17 -25.99 -16.85
N ASP A 93 -10.03 -24.98 -16.70
CA ASP A 93 -10.01 -23.76 -17.52
C ASP A 93 -8.94 -22.73 -17.13
N GLY A 94 -8.21 -22.97 -16.06
CA GLY A 94 -7.12 -22.14 -15.59
C GLY A 94 -7.40 -21.25 -14.38
N LYS A 95 -8.64 -21.20 -13.88
CA LYS A 95 -8.98 -20.38 -12.71
C LYS A 95 -8.29 -20.90 -11.44
N ILE A 96 -7.66 -20.02 -10.68
CA ILE A 96 -7.04 -20.35 -9.39
C ILE A 96 -8.13 -20.37 -8.30
N PRO A 97 -8.08 -21.34 -7.35
CA PRO A 97 -9.10 -21.45 -6.32
C PRO A 97 -9.05 -20.27 -5.34
N HIS A 98 -10.23 -19.75 -5.02
CA HIS A 98 -10.38 -18.76 -3.95
C HIS A 98 -10.32 -19.44 -2.58
N GLU A 99 -11.06 -20.56 -2.39
CA GLU A 99 -11.09 -21.29 -1.14
C GLU A 99 -10.81 -22.79 -1.35
N VAL A 100 -9.94 -23.36 -0.52
CA VAL A 100 -9.75 -24.81 -0.41
C VAL A 100 -9.99 -25.23 1.04
N SER A 101 -11.10 -25.92 1.28
CA SER A 101 -11.45 -26.43 2.61
C SER A 101 -10.42 -27.43 3.11
N GLN A 102 -10.14 -27.43 4.42
CA GLN A 102 -9.32 -28.47 5.07
C GLN A 102 -9.88 -29.91 4.87
N ALA A 103 -11.17 -30.03 4.52
CA ALA A 103 -11.83 -31.31 4.23
C ALA A 103 -11.94 -31.61 2.72
N ALA A 104 -11.34 -30.81 1.85
CA ALA A 104 -11.49 -30.93 0.39
C ALA A 104 -11.08 -32.29 -0.17
N ALA A 105 -10.17 -33.02 0.49
CA ALA A 105 -9.80 -34.39 0.11
C ALA A 105 -10.92 -35.44 0.42
N HIS A 106 -11.88 -35.10 1.26
CA HIS A 106 -12.94 -36.01 1.74
C HIS A 106 -14.34 -35.59 1.31
N LEU A 107 -14.47 -34.44 0.69
CA LEU A 107 -15.70 -33.84 0.17
C LEU A 107 -15.54 -33.58 -1.32
N ASP A 108 -16.63 -33.56 -2.05
CA ASP A 108 -16.67 -33.09 -3.44
C ASP A 108 -16.65 -31.56 -3.47
N TRP A 109 -15.55 -30.99 -2.88
CA TRP A 109 -15.43 -29.56 -2.61
C TRP A 109 -15.47 -28.70 -3.87
N PHE A 110 -14.74 -29.12 -4.89
CA PHE A 110 -14.55 -28.33 -6.10
C PHE A 110 -15.73 -28.34 -7.07
N GLU A 111 -16.64 -29.33 -6.97
CA GLU A 111 -17.78 -29.50 -7.86
C GLU A 111 -19.14 -29.20 -7.16
N ALA A 112 -19.26 -29.55 -5.86
CA ALA A 112 -20.52 -29.44 -5.16
C ALA A 112 -20.74 -28.11 -4.43
N PHE A 113 -19.68 -27.30 -4.26
CA PHE A 113 -19.74 -26.03 -3.53
C PHE A 113 -19.40 -24.85 -4.43
N PRO A 114 -20.01 -23.65 -4.23
CA PRO A 114 -19.74 -22.48 -5.05
C PRO A 114 -18.41 -21.79 -4.69
N TYR A 115 -17.91 -21.97 -3.48
CA TYR A 115 -16.82 -21.18 -2.88
C TYR A 115 -15.44 -21.35 -3.54
N PRO A 116 -15.04 -22.55 -4.04
CA PRO A 116 -13.68 -22.75 -4.56
C PRO A 116 -13.27 -21.75 -5.65
N TYR A 117 -14.21 -21.37 -6.52
CA TYR A 117 -13.90 -20.54 -7.68
C TYR A 117 -14.85 -19.33 -7.82
N TYR A 118 -15.28 -18.79 -6.69
CA TYR A 118 -16.29 -17.73 -6.66
C TYR A 118 -15.73 -16.36 -7.07
N HIS A 119 -14.45 -16.09 -6.75
CA HIS A 119 -13.80 -14.82 -6.98
C HIS A 119 -13.08 -14.74 -8.34
N ALA A 120 -13.14 -13.56 -8.98
CA ALA A 120 -12.42 -13.23 -10.20
C ALA A 120 -10.99 -12.78 -9.94
N ASP A 121 -10.76 -12.05 -8.86
CA ASP A 121 -9.50 -11.38 -8.53
C ASP A 121 -8.39 -12.34 -8.05
N THR A 122 -8.75 -13.51 -7.50
CA THR A 122 -7.77 -14.50 -7.02
C THR A 122 -6.77 -14.91 -8.11
N THR A 123 -7.24 -15.11 -9.34
CA THR A 123 -6.37 -15.55 -10.44
C THR A 123 -5.33 -14.49 -10.81
N PRO A 124 -5.67 -13.23 -11.09
CA PRO A 124 -4.68 -12.20 -11.35
C PRO A 124 -3.84 -11.84 -10.11
N TRP A 125 -4.33 -12.00 -8.88
CA TRP A 125 -3.50 -11.89 -7.68
C TRP A 125 -2.43 -12.97 -7.64
N TRP A 126 -2.77 -14.22 -7.90
CA TRP A 126 -1.79 -15.31 -7.98
C TRP A 126 -0.75 -15.05 -9.07
N MET A 127 -1.16 -14.55 -10.24
CA MET A 127 -0.23 -14.16 -11.31
C MET A 127 0.72 -13.04 -10.87
N THR A 128 0.21 -12.05 -10.15
CA THR A 128 1.01 -10.96 -9.57
C THR A 128 2.00 -11.49 -8.53
N ALA A 129 1.57 -12.43 -7.69
CA ALA A 129 2.41 -13.08 -6.69
C ALA A 129 3.56 -13.88 -7.32
N VAL A 130 3.31 -14.63 -8.38
CA VAL A 130 4.35 -15.33 -9.17
C VAL A 130 5.38 -14.33 -9.72
N TRP A 131 4.93 -13.23 -10.27
CA TRP A 131 5.80 -12.19 -10.78
C TRP A 131 6.66 -11.55 -9.69
N GLN A 132 6.05 -11.13 -8.56
CA GLN A 132 6.75 -10.46 -7.46
C GLN A 132 7.77 -11.40 -6.79
N TYR A 133 7.39 -12.67 -6.59
CA TYR A 133 8.32 -13.70 -6.12
C TYR A 133 9.54 -13.83 -7.04
N TRP A 134 9.33 -13.97 -8.35
CA TRP A 134 10.42 -14.07 -9.32
C TRP A 134 11.29 -12.81 -9.35
N LYS A 135 10.68 -11.62 -9.26
CA LYS A 135 11.44 -10.36 -9.16
C LYS A 135 12.32 -10.29 -7.91
N ALA A 136 11.83 -10.79 -6.79
CA ALA A 136 12.58 -10.74 -5.54
C ALA A 136 13.67 -11.83 -5.48
N SER A 137 13.33 -13.06 -5.85
CA SER A 137 14.19 -14.24 -5.71
C SER A 137 15.13 -14.49 -6.89
N GLY A 138 14.72 -14.13 -8.11
CA GLY A 138 15.42 -14.51 -9.33
C GLY A 138 15.34 -16.02 -9.67
N ASP A 139 14.42 -16.77 -9.04
CA ASP A 139 14.28 -18.23 -9.19
C ASP A 139 13.69 -18.59 -10.57
N GLU A 140 14.59 -18.72 -11.55
CA GLU A 140 14.21 -19.11 -12.91
C GLU A 140 13.71 -20.56 -13.01
N ASP A 141 14.20 -21.46 -12.15
CA ASP A 141 13.76 -22.86 -12.16
C ASP A 141 12.30 -22.94 -11.69
N PHE A 142 11.93 -22.21 -10.63
CA PHE A 142 10.55 -22.06 -10.22
C PHE A 142 9.69 -21.45 -11.34
N LEU A 143 10.15 -20.37 -11.98
CA LEU A 143 9.40 -19.73 -13.05
C LEU A 143 9.10 -20.71 -14.19
N ARG A 144 10.09 -21.51 -14.62
CA ARG A 144 9.90 -22.54 -15.67
C ARG A 144 8.96 -23.65 -15.21
N GLU A 145 9.04 -24.08 -13.94
CA GLU A 145 8.16 -25.07 -13.34
C GLU A 145 6.69 -24.62 -13.34
N ILE A 146 6.43 -23.38 -12.89
CA ILE A 146 5.09 -22.85 -12.70
C ILE A 146 4.45 -22.33 -14.00
N TRP A 147 5.26 -22.07 -15.05
CA TRP A 147 4.82 -21.43 -16.29
C TRP A 147 3.63 -22.10 -16.97
N PRO A 148 3.52 -23.44 -17.05
CA PRO A 148 2.33 -24.09 -17.62
C PRO A 148 1.02 -23.76 -16.86
N ALA A 149 1.09 -23.63 -15.53
CA ALA A 149 -0.06 -23.22 -14.72
C ALA A 149 -0.35 -21.72 -14.90
N PHE A 150 0.71 -20.91 -14.98
CA PHE A 150 0.63 -19.48 -15.25
C PHE A 150 -0.08 -19.18 -16.57
N ILE A 151 0.28 -19.88 -17.64
CA ILE A 151 -0.38 -19.70 -18.96
C ILE A 151 -1.84 -20.11 -18.91
N ARG A 152 -2.24 -21.17 -18.20
CA ARG A 152 -3.67 -21.48 -18.04
C ARG A 152 -4.41 -20.39 -17.27
N ALA A 153 -3.80 -19.81 -16.22
CA ALA A 153 -4.37 -18.68 -15.48
C ALA A 153 -4.52 -17.44 -16.38
N TRP A 154 -3.50 -17.15 -17.18
CA TRP A 154 -3.51 -16.10 -18.19
C TRP A 154 -4.67 -16.29 -19.20
N GLU A 155 -4.82 -17.46 -19.79
CA GLU A 155 -5.88 -17.74 -20.76
C GLU A 155 -7.28 -17.69 -20.11
N TRP A 156 -7.39 -18.09 -18.84
CA TRP A 156 -8.65 -17.90 -18.11
C TRP A 156 -8.98 -16.41 -17.97
N CYS A 157 -8.06 -15.57 -17.54
CA CYS A 157 -8.28 -14.13 -17.46
C CYS A 157 -8.74 -13.55 -18.82
N LEU A 158 -8.07 -13.94 -19.92
CA LEU A 158 -8.47 -13.51 -21.25
C LEU A 158 -9.85 -14.00 -21.68
N SER A 159 -10.33 -15.11 -21.15
CA SER A 159 -11.65 -15.65 -21.44
C SER A 159 -12.80 -14.92 -20.77
N VAL A 160 -12.51 -14.14 -19.72
CA VAL A 160 -13.50 -13.34 -18.96
C VAL A 160 -13.38 -11.83 -19.21
N GLU A 161 -12.57 -11.44 -20.17
CA GLU A 161 -12.55 -10.14 -20.83
C GLU A 161 -13.36 -10.29 -22.14
N THR A 162 -14.53 -9.66 -22.27
CA THR A 162 -15.47 -9.99 -23.34
C THR A 162 -15.87 -8.82 -24.21
N ASP A 163 -15.59 -7.57 -23.84
CA ASP A 163 -15.96 -6.37 -24.57
C ASP A 163 -14.81 -5.67 -25.31
N GLY A 164 -13.58 -6.16 -25.10
CA GLY A 164 -12.39 -5.72 -25.85
C GLY A 164 -11.75 -4.45 -25.30
N ASP A 165 -12.03 -4.07 -24.06
CA ASP A 165 -11.43 -2.92 -23.39
C ASP A 165 -10.12 -3.25 -22.66
N GLY A 166 -9.77 -4.53 -22.61
CA GLY A 166 -8.54 -5.05 -21.99
C GLY A 166 -8.63 -5.34 -20.49
N ILE A 167 -9.80 -5.15 -19.87
CA ILE A 167 -10.07 -5.38 -18.45
C ILE A 167 -10.95 -6.62 -18.28
N ILE A 168 -10.60 -7.46 -17.31
CA ILE A 168 -11.43 -8.61 -16.94
C ILE A 168 -12.67 -8.17 -16.15
N GLU A 169 -13.77 -8.89 -16.30
CA GLU A 169 -15.08 -8.46 -15.82
C GLU A 169 -15.58 -9.26 -14.62
N ASN A 170 -16.23 -8.58 -13.66
CA ASN A 170 -16.99 -9.26 -12.60
C ASN A 170 -18.18 -10.04 -13.15
N THR A 171 -18.81 -9.57 -14.22
CA THR A 171 -19.99 -10.21 -14.84
C THR A 171 -19.72 -11.64 -15.32
N THR A 172 -18.53 -11.91 -15.78
CA THR A 172 -18.10 -13.18 -16.36
C THR A 172 -17.14 -13.93 -15.45
N GLY A 173 -16.29 -13.21 -14.72
CA GLY A 173 -15.25 -13.77 -13.85
C GLY A 173 -15.71 -14.08 -12.42
N GLY A 174 -16.64 -13.31 -11.86
CA GLY A 174 -17.10 -13.47 -10.48
C GLY A 174 -16.85 -12.25 -9.58
N LEU A 175 -16.92 -12.43 -8.28
CA LEU A 175 -16.72 -11.37 -7.30
C LEU A 175 -15.25 -10.90 -7.21
N ALA A 176 -15.05 -9.77 -6.54
CA ALA A 176 -13.75 -9.22 -6.19
C ALA A 176 -13.79 -8.67 -4.75
N ALA A 177 -13.29 -7.47 -4.46
CA ALA A 177 -13.21 -6.92 -3.11
C ALA A 177 -14.57 -6.70 -2.42
N VAL A 178 -15.65 -6.52 -3.18
CA VAL A 178 -17.01 -6.34 -2.64
C VAL A 178 -17.82 -7.61 -2.85
N GLU A 179 -18.03 -8.34 -1.77
CA GLU A 179 -18.76 -9.62 -1.78
C GLU A 179 -20.24 -9.44 -1.48
N VAL A 180 -20.57 -8.48 -0.63
CA VAL A 180 -21.93 -8.25 -0.12
C VAL A 180 -22.29 -6.77 -0.09
N GLY A 181 -23.59 -6.49 -0.15
CA GLY A 181 -24.11 -5.12 -0.07
C GLY A 181 -24.55 -4.53 -1.40
N GLU A 182 -25.28 -3.41 -1.31
CA GLU A 182 -25.90 -2.76 -2.47
C GLU A 182 -24.88 -2.07 -3.38
N ILE A 183 -23.70 -1.75 -2.89
CA ILE A 183 -22.65 -1.09 -3.69
C ILE A 183 -22.18 -1.93 -4.89
N GLY A 184 -22.24 -3.26 -4.78
CA GLY A 184 -21.94 -4.19 -5.87
C GLY A 184 -23.07 -4.36 -6.90
N ALA A 185 -24.23 -3.71 -6.69
CA ALA A 185 -25.38 -3.89 -7.56
C ALA A 185 -25.13 -3.36 -8.97
N GLY A 186 -25.35 -4.22 -9.98
CA GLY A 186 -25.22 -3.82 -11.38
C GLY A 186 -23.79 -3.64 -11.90
N VAL A 187 -22.78 -3.95 -11.10
CA VAL A 187 -21.37 -3.88 -11.51
C VAL A 187 -21.10 -4.76 -12.73
N HIS A 188 -20.44 -4.22 -13.73
CA HIS A 188 -19.85 -4.93 -14.85
C HIS A 188 -18.38 -5.28 -14.53
N GLN A 189 -17.59 -4.27 -14.24
CA GLN A 189 -16.20 -4.40 -13.79
C GLN A 189 -15.89 -3.35 -12.72
N ASP A 190 -15.34 -3.75 -11.58
CA ASP A 190 -14.95 -2.83 -10.54
C ASP A 190 -13.47 -2.42 -10.67
N VAL A 191 -13.14 -1.24 -10.11
CA VAL A 191 -11.79 -0.66 -10.19
C VAL A 191 -10.73 -1.48 -9.45
N TYR A 192 -11.12 -2.26 -8.43
CA TYR A 192 -10.20 -3.15 -7.72
C TYR A 192 -9.78 -4.31 -8.63
N LEU A 193 -10.74 -5.04 -9.22
CA LEU A 193 -10.46 -6.12 -10.16
C LEU A 193 -9.65 -5.63 -11.36
N ALA A 194 -10.05 -4.49 -11.94
CA ALA A 194 -9.35 -3.83 -13.03
C ALA A 194 -7.89 -3.51 -12.67
N SER A 195 -7.66 -3.00 -11.46
CA SER A 195 -6.33 -2.68 -10.96
C SER A 195 -5.46 -3.91 -10.75
N VAL A 196 -6.00 -4.97 -10.13
CA VAL A 196 -5.27 -6.21 -9.87
C VAL A 196 -4.89 -6.90 -11.19
N TRP A 197 -5.80 -6.93 -12.17
CA TRP A 197 -5.50 -7.44 -13.50
C TRP A 197 -4.42 -6.62 -14.21
N THR A 198 -4.54 -5.30 -14.19
CA THR A 198 -3.53 -4.42 -14.81
C THR A 198 -2.17 -4.58 -14.15
N ALA A 199 -2.11 -4.80 -12.83
CA ALA A 199 -0.86 -5.10 -12.10
C ALA A 199 -0.25 -6.44 -12.56
N ALA A 200 -1.07 -7.49 -12.70
CA ALA A 200 -0.61 -8.78 -13.20
C ALA A 200 0.01 -8.65 -14.60
N LEU A 201 -0.61 -7.85 -15.48
CA LEU A 201 -0.13 -7.61 -16.85
C LEU A 201 1.27 -6.96 -16.90
N HIS A 202 1.70 -6.24 -15.86
CA HIS A 202 3.04 -5.65 -15.83
C HIS A 202 4.15 -6.70 -15.83
N GLY A 203 3.95 -7.83 -15.15
CA GLY A 203 4.96 -8.88 -15.03
C GLY A 203 5.01 -9.86 -16.19
N VAL A 204 3.90 -10.03 -16.92
CA VAL A 204 3.79 -11.06 -17.96
C VAL A 204 4.85 -10.94 -19.05
N PRO A 205 5.14 -9.75 -19.63
CA PRO A 205 6.14 -9.64 -20.70
C PRO A 205 7.53 -10.09 -20.27
N ASP A 206 7.97 -9.71 -19.07
CA ASP A 206 9.32 -10.02 -18.59
C ASP A 206 9.47 -11.50 -18.26
N MET A 207 8.47 -12.10 -17.61
CA MET A 207 8.44 -13.53 -17.34
C MET A 207 8.37 -14.35 -18.64
N ALA A 208 7.55 -13.95 -19.63
CA ALA A 208 7.47 -14.61 -20.92
C ALA A 208 8.81 -14.57 -21.67
N ARG A 209 9.50 -13.43 -21.62
CA ARG A 209 10.86 -13.29 -22.19
C ARG A 209 11.85 -14.22 -21.50
N ALA A 210 11.82 -14.31 -20.17
CA ALA A 210 12.72 -15.15 -19.39
C ALA A 210 12.57 -16.66 -19.72
N VAL A 211 11.34 -17.11 -20.00
CA VAL A 211 11.08 -18.51 -20.40
C VAL A 211 11.14 -18.73 -21.92
N GLY A 212 11.29 -17.67 -22.73
CA GLY A 212 11.39 -17.76 -24.19
C GLY A 212 10.04 -17.81 -24.93
N ASP A 213 8.93 -17.44 -24.29
CA ASP A 213 7.59 -17.42 -24.89
C ASP A 213 7.30 -16.06 -25.56
N THR A 214 7.86 -15.88 -26.75
CA THR A 214 7.76 -14.61 -27.50
C THR A 214 6.34 -14.28 -27.96
N ALA A 215 5.46 -15.27 -28.10
CA ALA A 215 4.07 -15.05 -28.50
C ALA A 215 3.26 -14.42 -27.36
N VAL A 216 3.43 -14.93 -26.12
CA VAL A 216 2.84 -14.37 -24.91
C VAL A 216 3.43 -12.99 -24.65
N GLU A 217 4.75 -12.81 -24.76
CA GLU A 217 5.41 -11.50 -24.58
C GLU A 217 4.76 -10.41 -25.45
N ALA A 218 4.66 -10.64 -26.76
CA ALA A 218 4.11 -9.64 -27.70
C ALA A 218 2.63 -9.31 -27.41
N ARG A 219 1.82 -10.34 -27.07
CA ARG A 219 0.39 -10.13 -26.73
C ARG A 219 0.22 -9.38 -25.43
N ALA A 220 1.04 -9.70 -24.42
CA ALA A 220 0.98 -9.09 -23.10
C ALA A 220 1.35 -7.60 -23.12
N VAL A 221 2.34 -7.19 -23.91
CA VAL A 221 2.70 -5.76 -24.08
C VAL A 221 1.51 -4.97 -24.59
N ALA A 222 0.85 -5.44 -25.66
CA ALA A 222 -0.30 -4.74 -26.25
C ALA A 222 -1.48 -4.66 -25.27
N LEU A 223 -1.75 -5.75 -24.54
CA LEU A 223 -2.87 -5.81 -23.60
C LEU A 223 -2.60 -4.96 -22.36
N ARG A 224 -1.38 -4.95 -21.84
CA ARG A 224 -0.97 -4.09 -20.71
C ARG A 224 -1.23 -2.62 -21.02
N ASP A 225 -0.82 -2.18 -22.22
CA ASP A 225 -0.97 -0.78 -22.62
C ASP A 225 -2.46 -0.41 -22.81
N LEU A 226 -3.27 -1.33 -23.35
CA LEU A 226 -4.72 -1.16 -23.48
C LEU A 226 -5.38 -1.10 -22.09
N ALA A 227 -5.14 -2.08 -21.22
CA ALA A 227 -5.72 -2.15 -19.88
C ALA A 227 -5.38 -0.92 -19.03
N ARG A 228 -4.11 -0.46 -19.10
CA ARG A 228 -3.70 0.77 -18.42
C ARG A 228 -4.44 2.01 -18.95
N GLY A 229 -4.64 2.10 -20.27
CA GLY A 229 -5.43 3.17 -20.88
C GLY A 229 -6.87 3.18 -20.37
N THR A 230 -7.54 2.04 -20.41
CA THR A 230 -8.91 1.87 -19.91
C THR A 230 -9.00 2.20 -18.40
N LEU A 231 -8.07 1.70 -17.58
CA LEU A 231 -8.04 1.97 -16.15
C LEU A 231 -7.93 3.48 -15.84
N ASN A 232 -7.16 4.24 -16.61
CA ASN A 232 -6.99 5.67 -16.41
C ASN A 232 -8.11 6.53 -16.99
N GLU A 233 -8.73 6.10 -18.09
CA GLU A 233 -9.73 6.90 -18.80
C GLU A 233 -11.15 6.59 -18.33
N ALA A 234 -11.52 5.30 -18.22
CA ALA A 234 -12.91 4.90 -18.00
C ALA A 234 -13.36 5.06 -16.53
N TYR A 235 -12.43 4.93 -15.59
CA TYR A 235 -12.74 5.05 -14.16
C TYR A 235 -12.55 6.47 -13.61
N TRP A 236 -11.87 7.36 -14.32
CA TRP A 236 -11.66 8.73 -13.83
C TRP A 236 -12.93 9.58 -13.90
N SER A 237 -13.44 10.02 -12.75
CA SER A 237 -14.56 10.96 -12.65
C SER A 237 -14.03 12.38 -12.46
N SER A 238 -13.94 13.15 -13.55
CA SER A 238 -13.42 14.53 -13.51
C SER A 238 -14.27 15.46 -12.65
N ASP A 239 -15.58 15.23 -12.61
CA ASP A 239 -16.53 16.04 -11.83
C ASP A 239 -16.42 15.77 -10.32
N ARG A 240 -16.02 14.55 -9.95
CA ARG A 240 -15.83 14.12 -8.55
C ARG A 240 -14.38 14.29 -8.07
N GLY A 241 -13.42 14.26 -8.99
CA GLY A 241 -11.99 14.38 -8.70
C GLY A 241 -11.35 13.11 -8.12
N PHE A 242 -11.94 11.94 -8.36
CA PHE A 242 -11.41 10.63 -7.97
C PHE A 242 -11.84 9.53 -8.95
N HIS A 243 -11.23 8.34 -8.85
CA HIS A 243 -11.62 7.19 -9.65
C HIS A 243 -12.89 6.55 -9.11
N ALA A 244 -13.88 6.38 -10.00
CA ALA A 244 -15.15 5.73 -9.72
C ALA A 244 -14.96 4.29 -9.24
N PHE A 245 -15.89 3.79 -8.43
CA PHE A 245 -15.86 2.42 -7.94
C PHE A 245 -15.97 1.38 -9.05
N ALA A 246 -16.90 1.58 -10.01
CA ALA A 246 -17.16 0.55 -11.02
C ALA A 246 -17.79 1.12 -12.30
N LEU A 247 -17.60 0.38 -13.39
CA LEU A 247 -18.41 0.49 -14.61
C LEU A 247 -19.64 -0.43 -14.48
N LEU A 248 -20.80 0.05 -14.93
CA LEU A 248 -22.08 -0.64 -14.75
C LEU A 248 -22.54 -1.35 -16.02
N ARG A 249 -23.23 -2.49 -15.87
CA ARG A 249 -23.88 -3.23 -16.98
C ARG A 249 -24.89 -2.40 -17.77
N SER A 250 -25.48 -1.40 -17.14
CA SER A 250 -26.41 -0.48 -17.79
C SER A 250 -25.72 0.63 -18.61
N GLY A 251 -24.40 0.68 -18.57
CA GLY A 251 -23.57 1.80 -19.00
C GLY A 251 -23.44 2.88 -17.91
N GLY A 252 -22.39 3.69 -18.00
CA GLY A 252 -22.03 4.68 -16.99
C GLY A 252 -21.26 4.08 -15.80
N THR A 253 -21.07 4.91 -14.77
CA THR A 253 -20.22 4.60 -13.61
C THR A 253 -21.02 4.56 -12.32
N ASN A 254 -20.53 3.79 -11.35
CA ASN A 254 -20.86 3.97 -9.93
C ASN A 254 -19.79 4.89 -9.35
N ASP A 255 -20.16 6.15 -9.10
CA ASP A 255 -19.27 7.20 -8.60
C ASP A 255 -19.21 7.28 -7.06
N ASP A 256 -19.57 6.22 -6.34
CA ASP A 256 -19.30 6.14 -4.91
C ASP A 256 -17.79 6.17 -4.65
N LEU A 257 -17.38 6.99 -3.68
CA LEU A 257 -16.00 7.02 -3.24
C LEU A 257 -15.72 5.81 -2.34
N THR A 258 -14.89 4.90 -2.84
CA THR A 258 -14.43 3.71 -2.12
C THR A 258 -12.93 3.70 -1.96
N VAL A 259 -12.44 2.81 -1.14
CA VAL A 259 -11.01 2.52 -1.01
C VAL A 259 -10.46 1.67 -2.18
N CYS A 260 -11.31 1.10 -3.02
CA CYS A 260 -10.95 0.14 -4.07
C CYS A 260 -9.88 0.60 -5.06
N PRO A 261 -9.79 1.89 -5.47
CA PRO A 261 -8.68 2.38 -6.31
C PRO A 261 -7.29 2.19 -5.69
N ALA A 262 -7.20 1.97 -4.36
CA ALA A 262 -5.92 1.77 -3.68
C ALA A 262 -5.14 0.57 -4.22
N ALA A 263 -5.80 -0.46 -4.77
CA ALA A 263 -5.14 -1.57 -5.45
C ALA A 263 -4.30 -1.11 -6.65
N GLY A 264 -4.81 -0.16 -7.45
CA GLY A 264 -4.06 0.44 -8.56
C GLY A 264 -2.99 1.43 -8.09
N LEU A 265 -3.30 2.22 -7.06
CA LEU A 265 -2.38 3.20 -6.50
C LEU A 265 -1.12 2.57 -5.91
N MET A 266 -1.24 1.43 -5.20
CA MET A 266 -0.07 0.76 -4.62
C MET A 266 0.92 0.22 -5.65
N PHE A 267 0.45 -0.06 -6.87
CA PHE A 267 1.29 -0.47 -8.00
C PHE A 267 1.69 0.70 -8.94
N GLY A 268 1.24 1.94 -8.65
CA GLY A 268 1.57 3.11 -9.48
C GLY A 268 0.92 3.07 -10.88
N LEU A 269 -0.29 2.51 -10.99
CA LEU A 269 -0.94 2.29 -12.29
C LEU A 269 -1.67 3.51 -12.84
N PHE A 270 -2.02 4.46 -11.98
CA PHE A 270 -2.73 5.68 -12.37
C PHE A 270 -1.78 6.81 -12.74
N ASP A 271 -2.22 7.67 -13.64
CA ASP A 271 -1.50 8.88 -13.99
C ASP A 271 -1.48 9.88 -12.82
N GLU A 272 -0.38 10.65 -12.68
CA GLU A 272 -0.11 11.47 -11.48
C GLU A 272 -1.27 12.41 -11.09
N GLY A 273 -1.86 13.13 -12.05
CA GLY A 273 -2.92 14.11 -11.74
C GLY A 273 -4.18 13.45 -11.18
N PRO A 274 -4.79 12.47 -11.87
CA PRO A 274 -5.91 11.67 -11.36
C PRO A 274 -5.59 10.94 -10.04
N ALA A 275 -4.41 10.33 -9.93
CA ALA A 275 -3.97 9.67 -8.69
C ALA A 275 -3.94 10.65 -7.51
N GLU A 276 -3.39 11.85 -7.69
CA GLU A 276 -3.32 12.89 -6.67
C GLU A 276 -4.73 13.29 -6.18
N GLY A 277 -5.71 13.42 -7.09
CA GLY A 277 -7.11 13.68 -6.74
C GLY A 277 -7.65 12.58 -5.83
N THR A 278 -7.54 11.31 -6.25
CA THR A 278 -8.01 10.16 -5.49
C THR A 278 -7.31 10.07 -4.12
N LEU A 279 -5.99 10.23 -4.06
CA LEU A 279 -5.20 10.14 -2.83
C LEU A 279 -5.56 11.21 -1.81
N ARG A 280 -5.97 12.41 -2.24
CA ARG A 280 -6.49 13.45 -1.34
C ARG A 280 -7.79 13.02 -0.68
N HIS A 281 -8.73 12.46 -1.44
CA HIS A 281 -9.98 11.91 -0.91
C HIS A 281 -9.71 10.73 0.03
N LEU A 282 -8.79 9.82 -0.32
CA LEU A 282 -8.41 8.71 0.54
C LEU A 282 -7.69 9.14 1.84
N ALA A 283 -7.05 10.31 1.86
CA ALA A 283 -6.44 10.89 3.05
C ALA A 283 -7.43 11.68 3.92
N ALA A 284 -8.59 12.08 3.39
CA ALA A 284 -9.60 12.85 4.06
C ALA A 284 -10.46 11.99 5.00
N ASP A 285 -11.16 12.63 5.94
CA ASP A 285 -11.97 11.94 6.97
C ASP A 285 -13.13 11.12 6.41
N GLU A 286 -13.60 11.44 5.23
CA GLU A 286 -14.65 10.66 4.58
C GLU A 286 -14.24 9.19 4.32
N VAL A 287 -12.95 8.91 4.17
CA VAL A 287 -12.38 7.57 4.04
C VAL A 287 -11.45 7.23 5.22
N SER A 288 -10.52 8.11 5.57
CA SER A 288 -9.49 7.86 6.57
C SER A 288 -9.98 8.11 8.00
N THR A 289 -9.83 7.13 8.89
CA THR A 289 -10.02 7.28 10.35
C THR A 289 -8.67 7.36 11.07
N ASP A 290 -8.69 7.53 12.38
CA ASP A 290 -7.46 7.44 13.20
C ASP A 290 -6.88 6.02 13.25
N TRP A 291 -7.67 5.01 12.87
CA TRP A 291 -7.29 3.58 12.86
C TRP A 291 -7.32 2.91 11.49
N GLY A 292 -7.40 3.67 10.39
CA GLY A 292 -7.28 3.15 9.03
C GLY A 292 -8.33 3.65 8.05
N ALA A 293 -8.41 3.02 6.89
CA ALA A 293 -9.28 3.42 5.79
C ALA A 293 -10.60 2.63 5.79
N ARG A 294 -11.74 3.34 5.66
CA ARG A 294 -13.07 2.75 5.45
C ARG A 294 -13.19 2.19 4.04
N MET A 295 -13.90 1.10 3.90
CA MET A 295 -14.22 0.52 2.59
C MET A 295 -15.01 1.49 1.69
N LEU A 296 -15.97 2.20 2.27
CA LEU A 296 -16.85 3.15 1.61
C LEU A 296 -16.81 4.47 2.37
N SER A 297 -16.82 5.58 1.63
CA SER A 297 -16.88 6.95 2.17
C SER A 297 -18.07 7.13 3.12
N SER A 298 -17.81 7.79 4.25
CA SER A 298 -18.87 8.16 5.21
C SER A 298 -19.90 9.17 4.64
N SER A 299 -19.64 9.72 3.46
CA SER A 299 -20.57 10.61 2.75
C SER A 299 -21.51 9.88 1.79
N SER A 300 -21.34 8.57 1.56
CA SER A 300 -22.25 7.77 0.73
C SER A 300 -23.56 7.48 1.45
N ASP A 301 -24.67 7.46 0.71
CA ASP A 301 -25.99 7.07 1.22
C ASP A 301 -26.03 5.59 1.64
N LEU A 302 -25.08 4.77 1.17
CA LEU A 302 -24.94 3.34 1.51
C LEU A 302 -24.02 3.11 2.71
N TYR A 303 -23.46 4.19 3.32
CA TYR A 303 -22.52 4.05 4.42
C TYR A 303 -23.19 3.48 5.67
N ASP A 304 -22.63 2.37 6.16
CA ASP A 304 -22.93 1.79 7.47
C ASP A 304 -21.62 1.35 8.14
N PRO A 305 -21.20 2.00 9.23
CA PRO A 305 -19.91 1.74 9.88
C PRO A 305 -19.79 0.34 10.51
N LEU A 306 -20.88 -0.42 10.57
CA LEU A 306 -20.95 -1.77 11.14
C LEU A 306 -21.20 -2.85 10.07
N GLN A 307 -21.34 -2.45 8.81
CA GLN A 307 -21.56 -3.36 7.68
C GLN A 307 -20.26 -3.70 6.99
N TYR A 308 -20.02 -4.98 6.78
CA TYR A 308 -18.79 -5.61 6.26
C TYR A 308 -18.16 -4.86 5.08
N ASN A 309 -18.88 -4.65 3.97
CA ASN A 309 -18.37 -3.90 2.80
C ASN A 309 -18.89 -2.46 2.67
N SER A 310 -19.72 -1.96 3.62
CA SER A 310 -20.39 -0.66 3.47
C SER A 310 -19.85 0.44 4.39
N GLY A 311 -18.69 0.26 5.03
CA GLY A 311 -18.11 1.35 5.82
C GLY A 311 -17.20 0.95 6.96
N THR A 312 -16.95 -0.35 7.18
CA THR A 312 -15.94 -0.83 8.13
C THR A 312 -14.53 -0.45 7.68
N VAL A 313 -13.60 -0.40 8.63
CA VAL A 313 -12.17 -0.21 8.39
C VAL A 313 -11.47 -1.56 8.33
N TRP A 314 -10.73 -1.79 7.26
CA TRP A 314 -9.95 -2.99 7.05
C TRP A 314 -8.45 -2.67 7.06
N PRO A 315 -7.65 -3.30 7.90
CA PRO A 315 -6.19 -3.17 7.84
C PRO A 315 -5.62 -3.50 6.46
N PHE A 316 -6.20 -4.46 5.77
CA PHE A 316 -5.89 -4.89 4.42
C PHE A 316 -5.86 -3.72 3.42
N VAL A 317 -6.98 -3.05 3.18
CA VAL A 317 -7.05 -1.92 2.25
C VAL A 317 -6.38 -0.67 2.82
N THR A 318 -6.29 -0.55 4.16
CA THR A 318 -5.52 0.50 4.83
C THR A 318 -4.04 0.44 4.41
N GLY A 319 -3.45 -0.76 4.36
CA GLY A 319 -2.09 -0.95 3.88
C GLY A 319 -1.93 -0.61 2.39
N PHE A 320 -2.93 -0.91 1.55
CA PHE A 320 -2.92 -0.52 0.13
C PHE A 320 -2.93 0.99 -0.04
N VAL A 321 -3.79 1.70 0.70
CA VAL A 321 -3.80 3.18 0.68
C VAL A 321 -2.46 3.71 1.17
N SER A 322 -1.93 3.17 2.28
CA SER A 322 -0.63 3.58 2.82
C SER A 322 0.49 3.46 1.78
N LEU A 323 0.61 2.29 1.12
CA LEU A 323 1.61 2.10 0.07
C LEU A 323 1.35 3.01 -1.14
N GLY A 324 0.08 3.19 -1.53
CA GLY A 324 -0.31 4.13 -2.59
C GLY A 324 0.13 5.56 -2.29
N GLN A 325 -0.07 6.04 -1.06
CA GLN A 325 0.42 7.37 -0.64
C GLN A 325 1.94 7.47 -0.80
N TYR A 326 2.72 6.45 -0.38
CA TYR A 326 4.18 6.44 -0.58
C TYR A 326 4.58 6.41 -2.06
N ARG A 327 3.88 5.64 -2.92
CA ARG A 327 4.15 5.57 -4.36
C ARG A 327 4.05 6.94 -5.04
N TYR A 328 3.09 7.76 -4.60
CA TYR A 328 2.87 9.12 -5.12
C TYR A 328 3.47 10.20 -4.21
N ARG A 329 4.50 9.85 -3.41
CA ARG A 329 5.33 10.79 -2.66
C ARG A 329 4.61 11.59 -1.57
N ARG A 330 3.65 10.98 -0.90
CA ARG A 330 2.86 11.56 0.18
C ARG A 330 3.11 10.84 1.53
N PRO A 331 4.38 10.87 2.04
CA PRO A 331 4.78 10.06 3.18
C PRO A 331 4.02 10.37 4.48
N TRP A 332 3.52 11.59 4.65
CA TRP A 332 2.73 11.99 5.82
C TRP A 332 1.43 11.19 5.95
N SER A 333 0.72 10.96 4.85
CA SER A 333 -0.50 10.17 4.84
C SER A 333 -0.19 8.68 4.85
N GLY A 334 0.87 8.24 4.14
CA GLY A 334 1.34 6.86 4.17
C GLY A 334 1.68 6.42 5.60
N LEU A 335 2.45 7.24 6.33
CA LEU A 335 2.84 6.96 7.72
C LEU A 335 1.63 6.93 8.67
N HIS A 336 0.68 7.87 8.54
CA HIS A 336 -0.53 7.91 9.36
C HIS A 336 -1.30 6.57 9.29
N LEU A 337 -1.50 6.04 8.08
CA LEU A 337 -2.22 4.78 7.87
C LEU A 337 -1.41 3.55 8.31
N MET A 338 -0.10 3.58 8.12
CA MET A 338 0.79 2.52 8.62
C MET A 338 0.84 2.48 10.15
N ASP A 339 0.89 3.65 10.82
CA ASP A 339 0.83 3.77 12.28
C ASP A 339 -0.49 3.22 12.82
N ALA A 340 -1.60 3.40 12.11
CA ALA A 340 -2.89 2.82 12.48
C ALA A 340 -2.85 1.28 12.53
N VAL A 341 -2.26 0.64 11.52
CA VAL A 341 -2.06 -0.83 11.51
C VAL A 341 -1.07 -1.27 12.57
N LYS A 342 0.04 -0.53 12.75
CA LYS A 342 1.03 -0.78 13.82
C LYS A 342 0.37 -0.84 15.19
N GLN A 343 -0.50 0.13 15.52
CA GLN A 343 -1.17 0.22 16.82
C GLN A 343 -2.01 -1.02 17.13
N MET A 344 -2.67 -1.62 16.14
CA MET A 344 -3.47 -2.83 16.32
C MET A 344 -2.65 -4.02 16.83
N THR A 345 -1.33 -4.05 16.60
CA THR A 345 -0.43 -5.09 17.13
C THR A 345 -0.47 -5.18 18.67
N PHE A 346 -0.80 -4.08 19.34
CA PHE A 346 -0.70 -3.96 20.80
C PHE A 346 -2.05 -3.92 21.53
N ASP A 347 -3.16 -3.56 20.82
CA ASP A 347 -4.40 -3.16 21.50
C ASP A 347 -5.40 -4.30 21.74
N TRP A 348 -5.53 -5.26 20.81
CA TRP A 348 -6.60 -6.26 20.88
C TRP A 348 -6.10 -7.64 21.29
N SER A 349 -5.45 -8.33 20.37
CA SER A 349 -4.75 -9.59 20.65
C SER A 349 -3.28 -9.33 20.44
N LEU A 350 -2.50 -9.30 21.51
CA LEU A 350 -1.08 -8.93 21.47
C LEU A 350 -0.33 -9.65 20.35
N GLY A 351 0.29 -8.86 19.47
CA GLY A 351 1.01 -9.33 18.31
C GLY A 351 0.12 -9.74 17.13
N ARG A 352 -1.20 -9.52 17.17
CA ARG A 352 -2.15 -9.95 16.14
C ARG A 352 -2.93 -8.78 15.57
N HIS A 353 -3.43 -8.95 14.36
CA HIS A 353 -4.26 -7.95 13.67
C HIS A 353 -5.65 -8.52 13.40
N PRO A 354 -6.73 -7.82 13.82
CA PRO A 354 -8.09 -8.22 13.51
C PRO A 354 -8.37 -8.05 12.01
N GLU A 355 -9.35 -8.77 11.51
CA GLU A 355 -9.80 -8.68 10.12
C GLU A 355 -10.32 -7.27 9.79
N LEU A 356 -11.24 -6.76 10.61
CA LEU A 356 -11.86 -5.46 10.40
C LEU A 356 -12.36 -4.82 11.72
N LEU A 357 -12.53 -3.50 11.66
CA LEU A 357 -13.02 -2.66 12.76
C LEU A 357 -14.21 -1.83 12.30
N SER A 358 -14.97 -1.30 13.26
CA SER A 358 -16.04 -0.33 12.95
C SER A 358 -15.48 0.91 12.24
N GLY A 359 -16.25 1.44 11.28
CA GLY A 359 -15.92 2.71 10.63
C GLY A 359 -16.19 3.96 11.49
N ALA A 360 -16.86 3.80 12.64
CA ALA A 360 -17.21 4.89 13.54
C ALA A 360 -16.45 4.88 14.88
N PHE A 361 -16.03 3.69 15.33
CA PHE A 361 -15.36 3.49 16.63
C PHE A 361 -14.15 2.59 16.48
N TYR A 362 -13.07 2.86 17.21
CA TYR A 362 -11.92 1.99 17.27
C TYR A 362 -12.26 0.72 18.06
N THR A 363 -12.90 -0.23 17.38
CA THR A 363 -13.37 -1.51 17.96
C THR A 363 -13.52 -2.55 16.86
N PRO A 364 -12.93 -3.76 16.97
CA PRO A 364 -13.25 -4.88 16.09
C PRO A 364 -14.73 -5.24 16.16
N LEU A 365 -15.32 -5.68 15.06
CA LEU A 365 -16.69 -6.17 15.06
C LEU A 365 -16.79 -7.58 15.63
N ASP A 366 -17.96 -7.97 16.14
CA ASP A 366 -18.19 -9.29 16.75
C ASP A 366 -17.96 -10.47 15.77
N GLU A 367 -18.11 -10.23 14.46
CA GLU A 367 -17.90 -11.22 13.40
C GLU A 367 -16.45 -11.29 12.90
N THR A 368 -15.58 -10.45 13.42
CA THR A 368 -14.17 -10.33 13.03
C THR A 368 -13.34 -11.53 13.46
N VAL A 369 -12.46 -12.00 12.59
CA VAL A 369 -11.38 -12.92 12.97
C VAL A 369 -10.29 -12.14 13.71
N PRO A 370 -9.85 -12.60 14.90
CA PRO A 370 -8.88 -11.84 15.70
C PRO A 370 -7.44 -11.87 15.17
N HIS A 371 -7.13 -12.80 14.29
CA HIS A 371 -5.82 -12.97 13.68
C HIS A 371 -5.97 -13.24 12.18
N GLN A 372 -5.93 -12.19 11.39
CA GLN A 372 -6.10 -12.24 9.94
C GLN A 372 -4.76 -12.10 9.21
N PHE A 373 -4.55 -12.96 8.20
CA PHE A 373 -3.33 -13.00 7.41
C PHE A 373 -3.08 -11.69 6.65
N PHE A 374 -4.02 -11.26 5.84
CA PHE A 374 -3.86 -10.05 5.04
C PHE A 374 -3.74 -8.77 5.88
N ALA A 375 -4.31 -8.74 7.10
CA ALA A 375 -4.13 -7.62 8.01
C ALA A 375 -2.68 -7.51 8.49
N SER A 376 -2.06 -8.67 8.82
CA SER A 376 -0.66 -8.71 9.29
C SER A 376 0.35 -8.34 8.21
N SER A 377 0.10 -8.66 6.93
CA SER A 377 1.00 -8.30 5.83
C SER A 377 1.02 -6.80 5.52
N MET A 378 -0.02 -6.06 5.97
CA MET A 378 -0.18 -4.63 5.69
C MET A 378 0.54 -3.71 6.68
N LEU A 379 1.44 -4.25 7.48
CA LEU A 379 2.50 -3.51 8.15
C LEU A 379 3.83 -3.62 7.37
N PRO A 380 4.41 -4.82 7.12
CA PRO A 380 5.67 -4.93 6.38
C PRO A 380 5.57 -4.43 4.93
N THR A 381 4.42 -4.58 4.26
CA THR A 381 4.27 -4.14 2.86
C THR A 381 4.50 -2.63 2.70
N PRO A 382 3.75 -1.71 3.34
CA PRO A 382 4.01 -0.28 3.22
C PRO A 382 5.30 0.16 3.94
N LEU A 383 5.75 -0.53 4.98
CA LEU A 383 7.01 -0.21 5.65
C LEU A 383 8.20 -0.44 4.72
N ILE A 384 8.32 -1.63 4.14
CA ILE A 384 9.51 -1.97 3.35
C ILE A 384 9.41 -1.43 1.92
N ARG A 385 8.25 -1.55 1.24
CA ARG A 385 8.08 -1.04 -0.13
C ARG A 385 7.81 0.47 -0.20
N GLY A 386 7.27 1.06 0.86
CA GLY A 386 6.90 2.49 0.92
C GLY A 386 7.90 3.34 1.67
N LEU A 387 7.96 3.23 3.02
CA LEU A 387 8.83 4.06 3.86
C LEU A 387 10.32 3.80 3.58
N VAL A 388 10.76 2.53 3.56
CA VAL A 388 12.12 2.14 3.17
C VAL A 388 12.31 2.29 1.66
N GLY A 389 11.26 2.03 0.87
CA GLY A 389 11.29 2.17 -0.59
C GLY A 389 12.12 1.09 -1.29
N TRP A 390 12.10 -0.15 -0.78
CA TRP A 390 12.83 -1.27 -1.36
C TRP A 390 12.04 -1.97 -2.46
N GLU A 391 12.62 -2.03 -3.66
CA GLU A 391 12.07 -2.76 -4.81
C GLU A 391 13.16 -3.63 -5.44
N PRO A 392 13.17 -4.96 -5.19
CA PRO A 392 14.12 -5.88 -5.79
C PRO A 392 13.79 -6.17 -7.26
N ASP A 393 14.83 -6.41 -8.05
CA ASP A 393 14.76 -6.87 -9.45
C ASP A 393 15.88 -7.87 -9.72
N ALA A 394 15.80 -9.02 -9.05
CA ALA A 394 16.83 -10.05 -9.09
C ALA A 394 17.13 -10.59 -10.50
N PRO A 395 16.14 -10.77 -11.42
CA PRO A 395 16.43 -11.18 -12.79
C PRO A 395 17.37 -10.24 -13.54
N ASN A 396 17.40 -8.97 -13.20
CA ASN A 396 18.29 -7.97 -13.78
C ASN A 396 19.51 -7.67 -12.89
N ALA A 397 19.72 -8.43 -11.81
CA ALA A 397 20.73 -8.15 -10.78
C ALA A 397 20.68 -6.69 -10.32
N ALA A 398 19.48 -6.18 -10.04
CA ALA A 398 19.25 -4.77 -9.72
C ALA A 398 18.27 -4.61 -8.56
N ALA A 399 18.30 -3.44 -7.92
CA ALA A 399 17.31 -3.03 -6.92
C ALA A 399 17.17 -1.51 -6.87
N THR A 400 16.02 -1.04 -6.34
CA THR A 400 15.84 0.36 -5.99
C THR A 400 15.69 0.49 -4.47
N LEU A 401 16.33 1.52 -3.90
CA LEU A 401 16.18 1.95 -2.51
C LEU A 401 15.80 3.44 -2.50
N ALA A 402 14.52 3.74 -2.27
CA ALA A 402 13.97 5.08 -2.36
C ALA A 402 13.28 5.51 -1.06
N PRO A 403 14.02 5.72 0.04
CA PRO A 403 13.45 5.94 1.36
C PRO A 403 12.70 7.27 1.47
N GLN A 404 11.56 7.24 2.17
CA GLN A 404 10.73 8.38 2.47
C GLN A 404 10.56 8.50 4.00
N ILE A 405 11.67 8.82 4.66
CA ILE A 405 11.80 8.82 6.12
C ILE A 405 11.07 10.04 6.70
N PRO A 406 10.29 9.90 7.80
CA PRO A 406 9.70 11.02 8.52
C PRO A 406 10.73 12.10 8.84
N ALA A 407 10.34 13.38 8.72
CA ALA A 407 11.27 14.48 8.83
C ALA A 407 11.90 14.63 10.25
N ASP A 408 11.21 14.13 11.27
CA ASP A 408 11.64 14.12 12.67
C ASP A 408 12.52 12.92 13.06
N TRP A 409 12.82 12.02 12.11
CA TRP A 409 13.75 10.92 12.34
C TRP A 409 15.17 11.33 11.92
N ASP A 410 16.10 11.22 12.83
CA ASP A 410 17.52 11.50 12.61
C ASP A 410 18.30 10.30 12.08
N ARG A 411 17.75 9.07 12.27
CA ARG A 411 18.39 7.83 11.84
C ARG A 411 17.37 6.75 11.46
N MET A 412 17.74 5.93 10.49
CA MET A 412 17.10 4.65 10.17
C MET A 412 18.17 3.67 9.71
N ALA A 413 18.11 2.43 10.19
CA ALA A 413 18.91 1.35 9.62
C ALA A 413 18.00 0.21 9.16
N VAL A 414 18.35 -0.39 8.03
CA VAL A 414 17.65 -1.56 7.48
C VAL A 414 18.69 -2.62 7.17
N ARG A 415 18.40 -3.85 7.56
CA ARG A 415 19.30 -4.98 7.35
C ARG A 415 18.59 -6.11 6.64
N ARG A 416 19.37 -6.85 5.83
CA ARG A 416 18.88 -8.02 5.09
C ARG A 416 17.74 -7.67 4.12
N LEU A 417 17.92 -6.60 3.35
CA LEU A 417 17.13 -6.35 2.15
C LEU A 417 17.60 -7.33 1.08
N TRP A 418 16.73 -8.23 0.67
CA TRP A 418 17.08 -9.32 -0.23
C TRP A 418 16.77 -8.99 -1.69
N VAL A 419 17.69 -9.35 -2.59
CA VAL A 419 17.51 -9.39 -4.04
C VAL A 419 18.31 -10.56 -4.60
N GLY A 420 17.63 -11.63 -5.02
CA GLY A 420 18.29 -12.89 -5.34
C GLY A 420 19.18 -13.36 -4.19
N ASP A 421 20.40 -13.76 -4.49
CA ASP A 421 21.39 -14.21 -3.52
C ASP A 421 22.14 -13.07 -2.81
N THR A 422 21.78 -11.81 -3.06
CA THR A 422 22.44 -10.65 -2.47
C THR A 422 21.62 -10.06 -1.33
N ARG A 423 22.30 -9.78 -0.22
CA ARG A 423 21.77 -9.02 0.92
C ARG A 423 22.32 -7.61 0.92
N VAL A 424 21.46 -6.64 1.08
CA VAL A 424 21.83 -5.23 1.21
C VAL A 424 21.51 -4.73 2.61
N GLU A 425 22.39 -3.91 3.16
CA GLU A 425 22.20 -3.18 4.40
C GLU A 425 22.35 -1.68 4.14
N ALA A 426 21.52 -0.89 4.80
CA ALA A 426 21.54 0.57 4.69
C ALA A 426 21.45 1.21 6.07
N VAL A 427 22.28 2.20 6.33
CA VAL A 427 22.15 3.11 7.47
C VAL A 427 22.03 4.52 6.92
N ILE A 428 20.97 5.22 7.28
CA ILE A 428 20.68 6.58 6.86
C ILE A 428 20.68 7.47 8.08
N GLU A 429 21.51 8.49 8.09
CA GLU A 429 21.63 9.50 9.15
C GLU A 429 21.30 10.88 8.59
N ARG A 430 20.52 11.66 9.31
CA ARG A 430 20.04 12.97 8.88
C ARG A 430 20.33 14.04 9.90
N GLU A 431 20.84 15.16 9.41
CA GLU A 431 21.01 16.42 10.13
C GLU A 431 20.40 17.54 9.29
N ALA A 432 20.30 18.75 9.84
CA ALA A 432 19.80 19.90 9.09
C ALA A 432 20.63 20.13 7.82
N GLY A 433 20.01 19.97 6.66
CA GLY A 433 20.64 20.18 5.35
C GLY A 433 21.63 19.10 4.91
N VAL A 434 21.74 17.97 5.64
CA VAL A 434 22.66 16.88 5.30
C VAL A 434 22.01 15.53 5.50
N THR A 435 22.18 14.61 4.54
CA THR A 435 21.90 13.18 4.70
C THR A 435 23.15 12.39 4.40
N ARG A 436 23.51 11.45 5.29
CA ARG A 436 24.58 10.47 5.08
C ARG A 436 24.00 9.10 4.99
N VAL A 437 24.44 8.32 4.01
CA VAL A 437 23.99 6.95 3.77
C VAL A 437 25.20 6.04 3.73
N ILE A 438 25.15 4.94 4.47
CA ILE A 438 26.13 3.87 4.42
C ILE A 438 25.41 2.66 3.84
N LEU A 439 25.93 2.12 2.74
CA LEU A 439 25.41 0.95 2.05
C LEU A 439 26.44 -0.17 2.10
N GLY A 440 26.01 -1.35 2.49
CA GLY A 440 26.81 -2.56 2.44
C GLY A 440 26.05 -3.67 1.68
N SER A 441 26.78 -4.60 1.07
CA SER A 441 26.17 -5.78 0.45
C SER A 441 27.00 -7.03 0.72
N GLU A 442 26.31 -8.18 0.70
CA GLU A 442 26.92 -9.51 0.76
C GLU A 442 26.24 -10.40 -0.27
N GLY A 443 27.01 -10.97 -1.17
CA GLY A 443 26.55 -11.80 -2.28
C GLY A 443 27.11 -11.33 -3.64
N PRO A 444 26.51 -11.79 -4.75
CA PRO A 444 26.86 -11.33 -6.10
C PRO A 444 26.67 -9.81 -6.27
N PRO A 445 27.42 -9.18 -7.19
CA PRO A 445 27.22 -7.75 -7.50
C PRO A 445 25.82 -7.45 -8.00
N ILE A 446 25.30 -6.27 -7.61
CA ILE A 446 24.02 -5.74 -8.10
C ILE A 446 24.13 -4.26 -8.44
N GLU A 447 23.31 -3.80 -9.39
CA GLU A 447 23.10 -2.38 -9.66
C GLU A 447 22.03 -1.82 -8.69
N LEU A 448 22.38 -0.82 -7.91
CA LEU A 448 21.46 -0.16 -6.96
C LEU A 448 21.15 1.25 -7.40
N ALA A 449 19.87 1.55 -7.60
CA ALA A 449 19.37 2.92 -7.68
C ALA A 449 18.98 3.40 -6.28
N TYR A 450 19.84 4.19 -5.64
CA TYR A 450 19.49 4.91 -4.41
C TYR A 450 18.84 6.24 -4.77
N VAL A 451 17.59 6.47 -4.35
CA VAL A 451 16.85 7.69 -4.66
C VAL A 451 16.58 8.47 -3.38
N ALA A 452 17.38 9.50 -3.13
CA ALA A 452 17.17 10.39 -1.99
C ALA A 452 15.92 11.26 -2.19
N SER A 453 15.08 11.37 -1.17
CA SER A 453 13.96 12.32 -1.09
C SER A 453 14.36 13.50 -0.18
N LEU A 454 14.42 14.69 -0.75
CA LEU A 454 14.72 15.93 -0.03
C LEU A 454 13.45 16.76 0.22
N PRO A 455 13.46 17.62 1.26
CA PRO A 455 12.33 18.49 1.58
C PRO A 455 11.84 19.30 0.38
N LEU A 456 10.53 19.48 0.25
CA LEU A 456 9.91 20.26 -0.83
C LEU A 456 10.46 21.69 -0.88
N GLY A 457 11.01 22.08 -2.03
CA GLY A 457 11.63 23.39 -2.23
C GLY A 457 13.12 23.47 -1.85
N SER A 458 13.77 22.33 -1.61
CA SER A 458 15.23 22.24 -1.46
C SER A 458 15.98 22.78 -2.68
N ARG A 459 17.15 23.35 -2.44
CA ARG A 459 18.01 23.99 -3.46
C ARG A 459 19.48 23.66 -3.21
N ASN A 460 20.31 23.91 -4.23
CA ASN A 460 21.77 23.73 -4.17
C ASN A 460 22.17 22.32 -3.68
N ALA A 461 21.43 21.31 -4.10
CA ALA A 461 21.73 19.94 -3.72
C ALA A 461 23.05 19.47 -4.36
N THR A 462 23.91 18.87 -3.56
CA THR A 462 25.16 18.25 -4.01
C THR A 462 25.24 16.83 -3.48
N VAL A 463 25.86 15.95 -4.26
CA VAL A 463 26.04 14.54 -3.91
C VAL A 463 27.52 14.19 -3.99
N ARG A 464 27.99 13.44 -2.99
CA ARG A 464 29.30 12.78 -2.99
C ARG A 464 29.09 11.28 -2.79
N VAL A 465 29.82 10.49 -3.55
CA VAL A 465 29.90 9.03 -3.35
C VAL A 465 31.36 8.70 -3.04
N ASP A 466 31.60 8.05 -1.90
CA ASP A 466 32.94 7.70 -1.39
C ASP A 466 33.91 8.91 -1.32
N GLY A 467 33.36 10.08 -1.03
CA GLY A 467 34.09 11.35 -0.95
C GLY A 467 34.27 12.08 -2.27
N GLU A 468 34.01 11.47 -3.41
CA GLU A 468 34.12 12.06 -4.73
C GLU A 468 32.79 12.74 -5.14
N ALA A 469 32.84 13.87 -5.82
CA ALA A 469 31.68 14.57 -6.32
C ALA A 469 30.96 13.73 -7.39
N HIS A 470 29.65 13.51 -7.20
CA HIS A 470 28.82 12.71 -8.08
C HIS A 470 27.75 13.60 -8.73
N ALA A 471 27.70 13.61 -10.07
CA ALA A 471 26.72 14.40 -10.80
C ALA A 471 25.39 13.65 -10.86
N VAL A 472 24.32 14.31 -10.39
CA VAL A 472 22.96 13.78 -10.45
C VAL A 472 22.04 14.79 -11.10
N GLU A 473 21.05 14.32 -11.85
CA GLU A 473 19.95 15.14 -12.34
C GLU A 473 18.80 15.08 -11.33
N ALA A 474 18.45 16.24 -10.78
CA ALA A 474 17.39 16.31 -9.79
C ALA A 474 16.01 16.23 -10.44
N GLU A 475 15.14 15.39 -9.92
CA GLU A 475 13.76 15.23 -10.35
C GLU A 475 12.82 15.91 -9.35
N SER A 476 12.04 16.90 -9.82
CA SER A 476 11.03 17.55 -8.98
C SER A 476 9.70 16.81 -9.04
N SER A 477 9.12 16.51 -7.89
CA SER A 477 7.73 16.09 -7.77
C SER A 477 6.89 17.20 -7.10
N PRO A 478 5.56 17.07 -7.06
CA PRO A 478 4.72 18.01 -6.30
C PRO A 478 5.06 18.07 -4.81
N HIS A 479 5.71 17.06 -4.26
CA HIS A 479 5.86 16.85 -2.82
C HIS A 479 7.30 16.76 -2.32
N ASP A 480 8.29 16.49 -3.18
CA ASP A 480 9.70 16.38 -2.82
C ASP A 480 10.63 16.76 -3.99
N LEU A 481 11.93 16.85 -3.70
CA LEU A 481 13.00 16.86 -4.69
C LEU A 481 13.77 15.55 -4.59
N ARG A 482 13.88 14.80 -5.70
CA ARG A 482 14.56 13.49 -5.74
C ARG A 482 15.92 13.59 -6.39
N LEU A 483 16.87 12.86 -5.83
CA LEU A 483 18.22 12.74 -6.36
C LEU A 483 18.54 11.24 -6.57
N PRO A 484 18.41 10.72 -7.81
CA PRO A 484 18.81 9.35 -8.13
C PRO A 484 20.33 9.23 -8.15
N VAL A 485 20.87 8.23 -7.45
CA VAL A 485 22.30 7.90 -7.37
C VAL A 485 22.45 6.44 -7.75
N GLU A 486 23.02 6.20 -8.92
CA GLU A 486 23.27 4.85 -9.41
C GLU A 486 24.66 4.38 -8.97
N LEU A 487 24.74 3.15 -8.43
CA LEU A 487 26.00 2.55 -8.02
C LEU A 487 25.94 1.02 -8.08
N THR A 488 27.11 0.40 -8.31
CA THR A 488 27.25 -1.06 -8.23
C THR A 488 27.69 -1.46 -6.84
N LEU A 489 26.95 -2.35 -6.18
CA LEU A 489 27.32 -2.93 -4.88
C LEU A 489 28.09 -4.24 -5.12
N GLU A 490 29.37 -4.27 -4.73
CA GLU A 490 30.30 -5.41 -4.93
C GLU A 490 30.90 -5.94 -3.62
N GLY A 491 30.19 -5.82 -2.50
CA GLY A 491 30.65 -6.27 -1.17
C GLY A 491 31.52 -5.25 -0.42
N ALA A 492 31.88 -4.11 -1.04
CA ALA A 492 32.49 -2.98 -0.35
C ALA A 492 31.43 -2.10 0.31
N GLU A 493 31.80 -1.38 1.37
CA GLU A 493 30.95 -0.33 1.94
C GLU A 493 31.02 0.93 1.05
N HIS A 494 29.87 1.47 0.68
CA HIS A 494 29.74 2.76 -0.01
C HIS A 494 29.16 3.82 0.89
N ARG A 495 29.62 5.07 0.74
CA ARG A 495 29.16 6.23 1.51
C ARG A 495 28.63 7.29 0.58
N ILE A 496 27.35 7.64 0.75
CA ILE A 496 26.72 8.74 0.03
C ILE A 496 26.53 9.89 1.02
N GLU A 497 27.00 11.08 0.65
CA GLU A 497 26.73 12.31 1.39
C GLU A 497 25.97 13.28 0.49
N ILE A 498 24.84 13.78 0.98
CA ILE A 498 23.97 14.70 0.26
C ILE A 498 23.79 15.94 1.11
N GLU A 499 24.14 17.11 0.54
CA GLU A 499 23.97 18.41 1.17
C GLU A 499 22.98 19.24 0.37
N TRP A 500 22.13 20.02 1.04
CA TRP A 500 21.19 20.94 0.40
C TRP A 500 20.88 22.13 1.27
N THR A 501 20.19 23.13 0.72
CA THR A 501 19.73 24.31 1.44
C THR A 501 18.24 24.54 1.25
N GLY A 502 17.58 25.10 2.27
CA GLY A 502 16.15 25.41 2.23
C GLY A 502 15.29 24.17 2.23
N GLY A 503 14.05 24.32 1.75
CA GLY A 503 13.06 23.26 1.75
C GLY A 503 12.28 23.16 3.06
N LEU A 504 11.13 22.48 2.98
CA LEU A 504 10.22 22.29 4.10
C LEU A 504 9.59 20.89 4.03
N SER A 505 9.52 20.23 5.15
CA SER A 505 8.80 18.96 5.34
C SER A 505 7.78 19.10 6.45
N VAL A 506 6.69 18.35 6.34
CA VAL A 506 5.68 18.24 7.38
C VAL A 506 5.86 16.93 8.16
N VAL A 507 5.74 17.00 9.48
CA VAL A 507 5.74 15.84 10.37
C VAL A 507 4.27 15.46 10.63
N PRO A 508 3.83 14.23 10.26
CA PRO A 508 2.47 13.80 10.55
C PRO A 508 2.23 13.72 12.06
N PRO A 509 1.06 14.18 12.54
CA PRO A 509 0.70 14.05 13.95
C PRO A 509 0.65 12.57 14.37
N ARG A 510 1.25 12.24 15.51
CA ARG A 510 1.09 10.93 16.13
C ARG A 510 -0.24 10.91 16.89
N ILE A 511 -1.09 9.92 16.60
CA ILE A 511 -2.42 9.77 17.19
C ILE A 511 -2.41 8.56 18.10
N GLY A 512 -2.56 8.79 19.40
CA GLY A 512 -2.79 7.69 20.35
C GLY A 512 -4.22 7.18 20.20
N LEU A 513 -4.39 5.86 20.15
CA LEU A 513 -5.68 5.20 20.05
C LEU A 513 -6.09 4.60 21.39
N GLU A 514 -7.38 4.75 21.72
CA GLU A 514 -8.00 4.12 22.89
C GLU A 514 -9.21 3.29 22.41
N PRO A 515 -9.36 2.02 22.85
CA PRO A 515 -10.50 1.20 22.48
C PRO A 515 -11.85 1.90 22.66
N GLY A 516 -12.67 1.90 21.62
CA GLY A 516 -14.00 2.53 21.61
C GLY A 516 -14.03 4.02 21.31
N GLN A 517 -12.88 4.68 21.10
CA GLN A 517 -12.85 6.09 20.73
C GLN A 517 -13.41 6.36 19.33
N THR A 518 -13.89 7.57 19.09
CA THR A 518 -14.22 8.11 17.76
C THR A 518 -13.00 8.77 17.13
N SER A 519 -13.01 8.87 15.80
CA SER A 519 -11.94 9.51 15.04
C SER A 519 -11.93 11.03 15.26
N SER A 520 -10.88 11.55 15.87
CA SER A 520 -10.76 12.97 16.23
C SER A 520 -9.40 13.61 15.93
N GLY A 521 -8.44 12.81 15.45
CA GLY A 521 -7.10 13.26 15.11
C GLY A 521 -7.07 14.20 13.90
N LEU A 522 -5.99 14.97 13.77
CA LEU A 522 -5.75 15.81 12.60
C LEU A 522 -5.19 14.96 11.46
N ARG A 523 -5.69 15.17 10.25
CA ARG A 523 -5.16 14.58 9.01
C ARG A 523 -4.47 15.63 8.17
N ILE A 524 -3.35 15.28 7.60
CA ILE A 524 -2.70 16.07 6.55
C ILE A 524 -3.22 15.54 5.22
N VAL A 525 -4.15 16.27 4.62
CA VAL A 525 -4.79 15.89 3.35
C VAL A 525 -3.86 16.18 2.17
N ASN A 526 -3.10 17.29 2.25
CA ASN A 526 -2.13 17.62 1.21
C ASN A 526 -1.02 18.52 1.74
N PHE A 527 0.18 18.38 1.17
CA PHE A 527 1.30 19.29 1.36
C PHE A 527 2.05 19.44 0.03
N ASP A 528 1.95 20.59 -0.57
CA ASP A 528 2.54 20.90 -1.87
C ASP A 528 3.05 22.35 -1.95
N ARG A 529 3.47 22.77 -3.15
CA ARG A 529 3.91 24.13 -3.41
C ARG A 529 3.18 24.71 -4.61
N GLU A 530 2.58 25.90 -4.42
CA GLU A 530 1.85 26.62 -5.45
C GLU A 530 2.28 28.09 -5.46
N ASP A 531 2.60 28.64 -6.62
CA ASP A 531 3.01 30.04 -6.82
C ASP A 531 4.16 30.50 -5.89
N GLY A 532 5.05 29.56 -5.53
CA GLY A 532 6.19 29.84 -4.65
C GLY A 532 5.92 29.66 -3.15
N ALA A 533 4.67 29.61 -2.71
CA ALA A 533 4.28 29.35 -1.32
C ALA A 533 4.09 27.84 -1.07
N TRP A 534 4.42 27.36 0.14
CA TRP A 534 3.99 26.04 0.58
C TRP A 534 2.53 26.06 0.99
N ARG A 535 1.80 25.03 0.63
CA ARG A 535 0.40 24.88 0.92
C ARG A 535 0.17 23.61 1.75
N LEU A 536 -0.25 23.79 3.00
CA LEU A 536 -0.59 22.71 3.92
C LEU A 536 -2.11 22.63 4.07
N SER A 537 -2.73 21.56 3.56
CA SER A 537 -4.15 21.26 3.71
C SER A 537 -4.35 20.21 4.78
N VAL A 538 -5.12 20.56 5.81
CA VAL A 538 -5.40 19.69 6.96
C VAL A 538 -6.88 19.57 7.22
N GLU A 539 -7.30 18.45 7.79
CA GLU A 539 -8.66 18.20 8.21
C GLU A 539 -8.72 17.72 9.66
N GLY A 540 -9.64 18.29 10.43
CA GLY A 540 -9.81 17.96 11.83
C GLY A 540 -11.20 18.34 12.34
N GLU A 541 -11.50 17.97 13.58
CA GLU A 541 -12.78 18.22 14.23
C GLU A 541 -12.98 19.72 14.50
N GLY A 542 -14.16 20.25 14.15
CA GLY A 542 -14.52 21.65 14.34
C GLY A 542 -14.41 22.11 15.81
N GLY A 543 -13.93 23.34 16.02
CA GLY A 543 -13.72 23.92 17.34
C GLY A 543 -12.49 23.44 18.11
N ARG A 544 -11.81 22.41 17.62
CA ARG A 544 -10.56 21.92 18.23
C ARG A 544 -9.33 22.69 17.76
N SER A 545 -8.28 22.64 18.58
CA SER A 545 -6.93 23.12 18.25
C SER A 545 -5.99 21.94 18.11
N TYR A 546 -5.15 22.00 17.08
CA TYR A 546 -4.16 20.98 16.77
C TYR A 546 -2.78 21.60 16.61
N ARG A 547 -1.74 20.80 16.76
CA ARG A 547 -0.36 21.19 16.50
C ARG A 547 0.20 20.40 15.36
N VAL A 548 0.86 21.08 14.41
CA VAL A 548 1.58 20.46 13.30
C VAL A 548 3.01 20.97 13.34
N ARG A 549 3.96 20.06 13.26
CA ARG A 549 5.39 20.38 13.18
C ARG A 549 5.84 20.39 11.72
N LEU A 550 6.62 21.41 11.41
CA LEU A 550 7.34 21.55 10.16
C LEU A 550 8.83 21.52 10.45
N ILE A 551 9.60 20.89 9.58
CA ILE A 551 11.08 20.84 9.67
C ILE A 551 11.67 21.38 8.36
N GLY A 552 12.59 22.32 8.49
CA GLY A 552 13.27 22.98 7.38
C GLY A 552 13.40 24.49 7.59
N GLN A 553 13.37 25.26 6.53
CA GLN A 553 13.53 26.71 6.65
C GLN A 553 12.42 27.35 7.49
N PRO A 554 12.73 28.45 8.22
CA PRO A 554 11.71 29.24 8.92
C PRO A 554 10.59 29.70 8.00
N VAL A 555 9.35 29.72 8.51
CA VAL A 555 8.17 30.09 7.71
C VAL A 555 7.35 31.19 8.38
N THR A 556 6.62 31.94 7.56
CA THR A 556 5.55 32.85 7.99
C THR A 556 4.22 32.46 7.35
N ILE A 557 3.11 32.71 8.06
CA ILE A 557 1.79 32.42 7.54
C ILE A 557 1.30 33.59 6.71
N GLN A 558 1.08 33.37 5.42
CA GLN A 558 0.52 34.38 4.52
C GLN A 558 -0.99 34.51 4.66
N LYS A 559 -1.69 33.39 4.60
CA LYS A 559 -3.16 33.31 4.69
C LYS A 559 -3.64 31.93 5.14
N THR A 560 -4.87 31.90 5.63
CA THR A 560 -5.59 30.66 5.94
C THR A 560 -6.91 30.67 5.19
N VAL A 561 -7.27 29.55 4.56
CA VAL A 561 -8.51 29.38 3.79
C VAL A 561 -9.29 28.21 4.37
N PHE A 562 -10.60 28.34 4.48
CA PHE A 562 -11.51 27.31 4.94
C PHE A 562 -12.48 26.92 3.82
N SER A 563 -12.79 25.64 3.69
CA SER A 563 -13.64 25.11 2.62
C SER A 563 -15.14 25.43 2.78
N SER A 564 -15.60 25.87 3.96
CA SER A 564 -17.02 26.15 4.22
C SER A 564 -17.34 27.65 4.25
N GLU A 565 -18.37 28.08 3.51
CA GLU A 565 -19.01 29.38 3.68
C GLU A 565 -19.94 29.34 4.90
N GLY A 566 -19.86 30.33 5.81
CA GLY A 566 -20.82 30.52 6.92
C GLY A 566 -20.34 30.12 8.32
N ALA A 567 -19.18 29.50 8.49
CA ALA A 567 -18.62 29.20 9.80
C ALA A 567 -18.22 30.47 10.57
N ASP A 568 -18.39 30.50 11.90
CA ASP A 568 -17.83 31.57 12.76
C ASP A 568 -16.27 31.47 12.72
N ARG A 569 -15.68 32.37 11.95
CA ARG A 569 -14.22 32.44 11.71
C ARG A 569 -13.51 33.34 12.72
N THR A 570 -14.19 33.95 13.67
CA THR A 570 -13.61 34.94 14.57
C THR A 570 -12.56 34.38 15.51
N SER A 571 -12.58 33.06 15.74
CA SER A 571 -11.60 32.34 16.58
C SER A 571 -10.80 31.26 15.84
N ALA A 572 -11.04 31.12 14.53
CA ALA A 572 -10.37 30.10 13.69
C ALA A 572 -9.13 30.68 13.01
N GLY A 573 -8.13 29.84 12.74
CA GLY A 573 -6.93 30.24 12.01
C GLY A 573 -5.71 29.41 12.36
N ALA A 574 -4.60 29.80 11.77
CA ALA A 574 -3.30 29.24 12.05
C ALA A 574 -2.38 30.30 12.65
N ARG A 575 -1.52 29.92 13.58
CA ARG A 575 -0.43 30.76 14.10
C ARG A 575 0.85 29.96 14.29
N VAL A 576 1.99 30.62 14.16
CA VAL A 576 3.26 30.05 14.60
C VAL A 576 3.29 30.06 16.12
N ALA A 577 3.28 28.88 16.71
CA ALA A 577 3.31 28.70 18.17
C ALA A 577 4.73 28.65 18.71
N TYR A 578 5.67 28.12 17.91
CA TYR A 578 7.08 28.01 18.23
C TYR A 578 7.89 27.98 16.93
N GLN A 579 9.05 28.62 16.92
CA GLN A 579 9.99 28.57 15.81
C GLN A 579 11.41 28.78 16.34
N GLN A 580 12.26 27.81 16.12
CA GLN A 580 13.68 27.88 16.45
C GLN A 580 14.47 26.93 15.54
N ASP A 581 15.60 27.40 15.06
CA ASP A 581 16.48 26.68 14.14
C ASP A 581 15.69 26.21 12.89
N ASP A 582 15.62 24.91 12.66
CA ASP A 582 14.90 24.27 11.56
C ASP A 582 13.50 23.73 11.96
N VAL A 583 13.04 23.99 13.18
CA VAL A 583 11.74 23.49 13.68
C VAL A 583 10.73 24.63 13.79
N THR A 584 9.55 24.44 13.20
CA THR A 584 8.40 25.33 13.36
C THR A 584 7.17 24.52 13.79
N ASP A 585 6.59 24.86 14.94
CA ASP A 585 5.29 24.32 15.36
C ASP A 585 4.17 25.31 15.03
N LEU A 586 3.22 24.87 14.23
CA LEU A 586 1.98 25.60 13.94
C LEU A 586 0.89 25.16 14.93
N GLU A 587 0.17 26.13 15.49
CA GLU A 587 -1.11 25.87 16.15
C GLU A 587 -2.24 26.23 15.19
N LEU A 588 -3.09 25.24 14.92
CA LEU A 588 -4.21 25.31 13.99
C LEU A 588 -5.48 25.23 14.80
N ARG A 589 -6.37 26.23 14.68
CA ARG A 589 -7.70 26.19 15.29
C ARG A 589 -8.76 26.15 14.21
N LEU A 590 -9.51 25.07 14.17
CA LEU A 590 -10.57 24.88 13.19
C LEU A 590 -11.85 25.64 13.60
N PRO A 591 -12.66 26.12 12.63
CA PRO A 591 -13.90 26.81 12.91
C PRO A 591 -14.82 26.01 13.81
N ALA A 592 -15.46 26.68 14.79
CA ALA A 592 -16.44 26.04 15.68
C ALA A 592 -17.75 25.86 14.92
N GLU A 593 -18.09 24.64 14.57
CA GLU A 593 -19.44 24.20 14.22
C GLU A 593 -19.64 22.81 14.81
N GLU A 594 -20.83 22.50 15.28
CA GLU A 594 -21.11 21.26 15.98
C GLU A 594 -20.81 20.04 15.10
N THR A 595 -19.95 19.16 15.60
CA THR A 595 -19.72 17.76 15.18
C THR A 595 -19.18 17.47 13.75
N MET A 596 -18.88 18.47 12.92
CA MET A 596 -18.36 18.24 11.57
C MET A 596 -16.85 18.45 11.48
N ARG A 597 -16.17 17.60 10.71
CA ARG A 597 -14.76 17.84 10.36
C ARG A 597 -14.65 18.97 9.35
N ARG A 598 -13.52 19.68 9.39
CA ARG A 598 -13.31 20.89 8.58
C ARG A 598 -11.94 20.86 7.92
N LEU A 599 -11.93 21.16 6.64
CA LEU A 599 -10.72 21.34 5.86
C LEU A 599 -10.21 22.79 6.02
N MET A 600 -8.94 22.92 6.35
CA MET A 600 -8.20 24.19 6.42
C MET A 600 -6.97 24.11 5.54
N THR A 601 -6.72 25.12 4.72
CA THR A 601 -5.48 25.27 3.97
C THR A 601 -4.70 26.47 4.48
N VAL A 602 -3.44 26.24 4.88
CA VAL A 602 -2.50 27.25 5.36
C VAL A 602 -1.43 27.48 4.29
N TYR A 603 -1.27 28.73 3.87
CA TYR A 603 -0.23 29.15 2.94
C TYR A 603 0.96 29.73 3.72
N LEU A 604 2.17 29.23 3.42
CA LEU A 604 3.40 29.53 4.13
C LEU A 604 4.47 30.06 3.16
N GLU A 605 5.23 31.06 3.64
CA GLU A 605 6.42 31.58 2.97
C GLU A 605 7.68 31.36 3.79
#